data_9ca6b9e5fbbe72ed48284b41027d372e
#
_entry.id   9ca6b9e5fbbe72ed48284b41027d372e
#
_cell.length_a   1.000
_cell.length_b   1.000
_cell.length_c   1.000
_cell.angle_alpha   90.00
_cell.angle_beta   90.00
_cell.angle_gamma   90.00
#
_symmetry.space_group_name_H-M   'P 1'
#
loop_
_entity.id
_entity.type
_entity.pdbx_description
1 polymer ?
#
loop_
_entity_poly.entity_id
_entity_poly.type
_entity_poly.pdbx_seq_one_letter_code
_entity_poly.pdbx_strand_id
1 'polypeptide(L)'
;MPPRSMSKNKLKISTTNTIDGDEDKGDINTKIIAPIPKLSESDKEILKVLLSPDNGIKRSSMLLAKKLGFPLTTIQRRKKRLEKDFLTSSYTLNLEKFGWRRVDLLIYTRNGKTDSVANRLLENEEVVYVGKSIGEHTIDLRVGIIVRDNSELLNILEKAKAMDGVNDVIWSEIVQVVGRKRSIPSRIIDLL
;
A
#
# COMPACT_ATOMS: atom_id res chain seq x y z
N MET A 1 49.66 38.03 -8.92
CA MET A 1 48.66 37.91 -7.84
C MET A 1 47.92 36.59 -8.06
N PRO A 2 48.04 35.59 -7.16
CA PRO A 2 47.31 34.32 -7.28
C PRO A 2 45.95 34.38 -6.56
N PRO A 3 44.92 33.62 -6.96
CA PRO A 3 43.60 33.64 -6.34
C PRO A 3 43.56 32.79 -5.06
N ARG A 4 42.79 33.27 -4.11
CA ARG A 4 42.58 32.73 -2.77
C ARG A 4 41.78 31.44 -2.79
N SER A 5 42.25 30.47 -2.01
CA SER A 5 41.60 29.22 -1.69
C SER A 5 40.34 29.44 -0.84
N MET A 6 39.21 28.83 -1.23
CA MET A 6 37.96 28.75 -0.41
C MET A 6 38.04 27.58 0.56
N SER A 7 37.96 27.93 1.83
CA SER A 7 37.91 27.07 3.00
C SER A 7 36.64 26.24 3.04
N LYS A 8 36.78 24.93 3.27
CA LYS A 8 35.70 24.00 3.56
C LYS A 8 35.23 24.14 5.02
N ASN A 9 34.07 24.75 5.24
CA ASN A 9 33.43 24.74 6.56
C ASN A 9 32.73 23.40 6.80
N LYS A 10 33.29 22.61 7.72
CA LYS A 10 32.59 21.45 8.33
C LYS A 10 31.68 21.98 9.42
N LEU A 11 30.37 21.87 9.24
CA LEU A 11 29.39 22.03 10.32
C LEU A 11 29.52 20.84 11.26
N LYS A 12 29.97 21.09 12.49
CA LYS A 12 29.82 20.21 13.64
C LYS A 12 28.46 20.52 14.26
N ILE A 13 27.56 19.56 14.23
CA ILE A 13 26.30 19.58 15.02
C ILE A 13 26.65 19.00 16.39
N SER A 14 26.62 19.87 17.38
CA SER A 14 26.76 19.54 18.79
C SER A 14 25.41 19.08 19.31
N THR A 15 25.33 17.84 19.79
CA THR A 15 24.20 17.27 20.52
C THR A 15 24.46 17.40 22.01
N THR A 16 23.69 18.22 22.70
CA THR A 16 23.38 18.04 24.14
C THR A 16 22.17 18.89 24.47
N ASN A 17 21.03 18.24 24.71
CA ASN A 17 20.04 18.71 25.66
C ASN A 17 19.32 17.49 26.22
N THR A 18 19.68 17.18 27.45
CA THR A 18 18.97 16.33 28.39
C THR A 18 17.72 17.09 28.83
N ILE A 19 16.54 16.54 28.58
CA ILE A 19 15.32 16.92 29.27
C ILE A 19 14.64 15.61 29.67
N ASP A 20 14.66 15.37 31.00
CA ASP A 20 13.83 14.36 31.67
C ASP A 20 12.37 14.77 31.50
N GLY A 21 11.57 13.85 31.02
CA GLY A 21 10.13 13.97 30.90
C GLY A 21 9.58 12.66 30.37
N ASP A 22 9.03 11.86 31.28
CA ASP A 22 8.23 10.68 31.03
C ASP A 22 7.06 11.06 30.12
N GLU A 23 7.12 10.72 28.85
CA GLU A 23 5.98 10.76 27.93
C GLU A 23 6.05 9.58 26.98
N ASP A 24 4.97 8.82 27.05
CA ASP A 24 4.46 7.76 26.19
C ASP A 24 5.09 7.74 24.78
N LYS A 25 6.09 6.88 24.62
CA LYS A 25 6.71 6.59 23.32
C LYS A 25 5.76 5.73 22.50
N GLY A 26 4.78 6.36 21.88
CA GLY A 26 4.14 5.80 20.72
C GLY A 26 5.22 5.48 19.69
N ASP A 27 5.51 4.20 19.51
CA ASP A 27 6.42 3.66 18.51
C ASP A 27 6.00 4.17 17.13
N ILE A 28 6.56 5.31 16.73
CA ILE A 28 6.63 5.65 15.32
C ILE A 28 7.62 4.64 14.74
N ASN A 29 7.07 3.52 14.30
CA ASN A 29 7.77 2.49 13.57
C ASN A 29 8.37 3.14 12.32
N THR A 30 9.53 3.79 12.49
CA THR A 30 10.38 4.23 11.39
C THR A 30 10.80 2.95 10.71
N LYS A 31 9.98 2.50 9.78
CA LYS A 31 10.28 1.38 8.89
C LYS A 31 11.64 1.74 8.28
N ILE A 32 12.70 1.19 8.87
CA ILE A 32 14.04 1.21 8.26
C ILE A 32 13.79 0.73 6.84
N ILE A 33 13.95 1.62 5.86
CA ILE A 33 13.79 1.27 4.46
C ILE A 33 14.87 0.23 4.20
N ALA A 34 14.46 -1.04 4.26
CA ALA A 34 15.34 -2.15 3.93
C ALA A 34 15.89 -1.89 2.51
N PRO A 35 17.16 -2.20 2.25
CA PRO A 35 17.74 -1.98 0.93
C PRO A 35 16.85 -2.64 -0.12
N ILE A 36 16.52 -1.89 -1.16
CA ILE A 36 15.68 -2.38 -2.26
C ILE A 36 16.37 -3.62 -2.85
N PRO A 37 15.71 -4.79 -2.79
CA PRO A 37 16.31 -6.02 -3.29
C PRO A 37 16.49 -5.95 -4.80
N LYS A 38 17.71 -6.24 -5.28
CA LYS A 38 17.98 -6.33 -6.72
C LYS A 38 17.56 -7.70 -7.24
N LEU A 39 16.73 -7.73 -8.26
CA LEU A 39 16.34 -8.93 -8.96
C LEU A 39 17.34 -9.29 -10.07
N SER A 40 17.58 -10.59 -10.25
CA SER A 40 18.36 -11.05 -11.40
C SER A 40 17.54 -10.93 -12.69
N GLU A 41 18.19 -10.82 -13.85
CA GLU A 41 17.48 -10.77 -15.14
C GLU A 41 16.54 -11.97 -15.34
N SER A 42 16.98 -13.16 -14.93
CA SER A 42 16.11 -14.36 -14.98
C SER A 42 14.87 -14.23 -14.08
N ASP A 43 14.96 -13.53 -12.95
CA ASP A 43 13.81 -13.29 -12.08
C ASP A 43 12.85 -12.26 -12.70
N LYS A 44 13.39 -11.22 -13.32
CA LYS A 44 12.61 -10.23 -14.06
C LYS A 44 11.84 -10.88 -15.22
N GLU A 45 12.48 -11.76 -15.99
CA GLU A 45 11.80 -12.50 -17.07
C GLU A 45 10.66 -13.40 -16.54
N ILE A 46 10.87 -14.08 -15.43
CA ILE A 46 9.82 -14.85 -14.77
C ILE A 46 8.67 -13.95 -14.33
N LEU A 47 8.96 -12.80 -13.71
CA LEU A 47 7.95 -11.82 -13.29
C LEU A 47 7.16 -11.26 -14.47
N LYS A 48 7.81 -10.91 -15.58
CA LYS A 48 7.14 -10.43 -16.79
C LYS A 48 6.08 -11.43 -17.26
N VAL A 49 6.41 -12.72 -17.26
CA VAL A 49 5.45 -13.76 -17.68
C VAL A 49 4.36 -13.97 -16.62
N LEU A 50 4.69 -13.98 -15.33
CA LEU A 50 3.72 -14.17 -14.25
C LEU A 50 2.70 -13.03 -14.19
N LEU A 51 3.15 -11.80 -14.46
CA LEU A 51 2.35 -10.56 -14.37
C LEU A 51 1.76 -10.15 -15.73
N SER A 52 2.00 -10.93 -16.80
CA SER A 52 1.42 -10.69 -18.12
C SER A 52 -0.12 -10.80 -18.09
N PRO A 53 -0.83 -10.00 -18.91
CA PRO A 53 -2.29 -10.02 -18.98
C PRO A 53 -2.85 -11.27 -19.67
N ASP A 54 -2.03 -12.05 -20.35
CA ASP A 54 -2.43 -13.28 -21.04
C ASP A 54 -2.95 -14.34 -20.05
N ASN A 55 -4.22 -14.20 -19.73
CA ASN A 55 -4.92 -14.93 -18.65
C ASN A 55 -5.22 -16.41 -18.96
N GLY A 56 -4.85 -16.92 -20.13
CA GLY A 56 -5.07 -18.31 -20.51
C GLY A 56 -3.95 -19.26 -20.13
N ILE A 57 -2.76 -18.76 -19.92
CA ILE A 57 -1.62 -19.61 -19.57
C ILE A 57 -1.67 -19.83 -18.06
N LYS A 58 -2.11 -21.01 -17.65
CA LYS A 58 -1.91 -21.48 -16.27
C LYS A 58 -0.47 -21.17 -15.90
N ARG A 59 -0.28 -20.41 -14.83
CA ARG A 59 1.03 -20.00 -14.28
C ARG A 59 1.86 -21.20 -13.80
N SER A 60 1.83 -22.29 -14.57
CA SER A 60 2.51 -23.53 -14.23
C SER A 60 4.00 -23.39 -14.50
N SER A 61 4.79 -23.93 -13.60
CA SER A 61 6.25 -23.90 -13.73
C SER A 61 6.74 -24.59 -15.02
N MET A 62 6.00 -25.59 -15.51
CA MET A 62 6.32 -26.29 -16.76
C MET A 62 6.21 -25.37 -17.98
N LEU A 63 5.12 -24.59 -18.06
CA LEU A 63 4.93 -23.64 -19.17
C LEU A 63 5.94 -22.50 -19.13
N LEU A 64 6.26 -22.02 -17.91
CA LEU A 64 7.33 -21.02 -17.71
C LEU A 64 8.68 -21.57 -18.16
N ALA A 65 9.02 -22.80 -17.78
CA ALA A 65 10.27 -23.47 -18.17
C ALA A 65 10.38 -23.58 -19.71
N LYS A 66 9.31 -24.01 -20.36
CA LYS A 66 9.26 -24.11 -21.84
C LYS A 66 9.38 -22.74 -22.52
N LYS A 67 8.68 -21.71 -21.98
CA LYS A 67 8.67 -20.36 -22.57
C LYS A 67 10.01 -19.65 -22.42
N LEU A 68 10.68 -19.82 -21.29
CA LEU A 68 11.90 -19.11 -20.94
C LEU A 68 13.19 -19.91 -21.19
N GLY A 69 13.07 -21.18 -21.57
CA GLY A 69 14.23 -22.04 -21.85
C GLY A 69 15.04 -22.45 -20.62
N PHE A 70 14.47 -22.34 -19.40
CA PHE A 70 15.14 -22.74 -18.18
C PHE A 70 14.75 -24.15 -17.72
N PRO A 71 15.63 -24.85 -16.97
CA PRO A 71 15.27 -26.11 -16.32
C PRO A 71 14.07 -25.93 -15.39
N LEU A 72 13.15 -26.91 -15.37
CA LEU A 72 11.93 -26.87 -14.56
C LEU A 72 12.22 -26.65 -13.07
N THR A 73 13.22 -27.33 -12.52
CA THR A 73 13.63 -27.19 -11.11
C THR A 73 14.09 -25.78 -10.79
N THR A 74 14.81 -25.13 -11.70
CA THR A 74 15.24 -23.74 -11.56
C THR A 74 14.04 -22.81 -11.52
N ILE A 75 13.08 -22.97 -12.44
CA ILE A 75 11.85 -22.19 -12.46
C ILE A 75 11.04 -22.40 -11.18
N GLN A 76 10.85 -23.63 -10.74
CA GLN A 76 10.09 -23.93 -9.51
C GLN A 76 10.69 -23.23 -8.30
N ARG A 77 12.01 -23.32 -8.09
CA ARG A 77 12.71 -22.68 -6.98
C ARG A 77 12.60 -21.15 -7.04
N ARG A 78 12.86 -20.55 -8.21
CA ARG A 78 12.80 -19.09 -8.39
C ARG A 78 11.38 -18.57 -8.25
N LYS A 79 10.40 -19.22 -8.86
CA LYS A 79 8.98 -18.87 -8.75
C LYS A 79 8.52 -18.89 -7.29
N LYS A 80 8.84 -19.96 -6.54
CA LYS A 80 8.49 -20.05 -5.11
C LYS A 80 9.08 -18.92 -4.29
N ARG A 81 10.34 -18.53 -4.57
CA ARG A 81 10.97 -17.37 -3.91
C ARG A 81 10.26 -16.07 -4.27
N LEU A 82 9.99 -15.83 -5.56
CA LEU A 82 9.31 -14.61 -6.02
C LEU A 82 7.90 -14.50 -5.45
N GLU A 83 7.15 -15.60 -5.39
CA GLU A 83 5.83 -15.66 -4.79
C GLU A 83 5.85 -15.38 -3.29
N LYS A 84 6.87 -15.85 -2.58
CA LYS A 84 7.01 -15.64 -1.14
C LYS A 84 7.42 -14.20 -0.80
N ASP A 85 8.41 -13.68 -1.51
CA ASP A 85 9.14 -12.47 -1.09
C ASP A 85 8.63 -11.20 -1.79
N PHE A 86 8.04 -11.30 -2.98
CA PHE A 86 7.72 -10.15 -3.84
C PHE A 86 6.30 -10.13 -4.38
N LEU A 87 5.57 -11.23 -4.34
CA LEU A 87 4.22 -11.29 -4.90
C LEU A 87 3.19 -11.49 -3.80
N THR A 88 2.10 -10.73 -3.89
CA THR A 88 0.93 -10.93 -3.04
C THR A 88 -0.14 -11.65 -3.85
N SER A 89 -0.61 -12.80 -3.34
CA SER A 89 -1.74 -13.53 -3.90
C SER A 89 -2.93 -13.41 -2.96
N SER A 90 -4.06 -12.93 -3.48
CA SER A 90 -5.29 -12.79 -2.70
C SER A 90 -6.49 -13.30 -3.50
N TYR A 91 -7.44 -13.91 -2.80
CA TYR A 91 -8.77 -14.17 -3.31
C TYR A 91 -9.66 -12.97 -2.99
N THR A 92 -10.40 -12.50 -3.98
CA THR A 92 -11.35 -11.39 -3.78
C THR A 92 -12.75 -11.89 -4.09
N LEU A 93 -13.66 -11.71 -3.13
CA LEU A 93 -15.07 -12.03 -3.34
C LEU A 93 -15.70 -10.99 -4.28
N ASN A 94 -16.50 -11.46 -5.24
CA ASN A 94 -17.28 -10.55 -6.06
C ASN A 94 -18.53 -10.14 -5.26
N LEU A 95 -18.41 -9.07 -4.50
CA LEU A 95 -19.42 -8.56 -3.58
C LEU A 95 -20.73 -8.20 -4.28
N GLU A 96 -20.66 -7.63 -5.49
CA GLU A 96 -21.83 -7.21 -6.28
C GLU A 96 -22.78 -8.39 -6.56
N LYS A 97 -22.23 -9.60 -6.77
CA LYS A 97 -23.05 -10.81 -6.97
C LYS A 97 -23.89 -11.19 -5.75
N PHE A 98 -23.56 -10.67 -4.60
CA PHE A 98 -24.22 -10.92 -3.32
C PHE A 98 -24.98 -9.69 -2.82
N GLY A 99 -25.10 -8.66 -3.65
CA GLY A 99 -25.81 -7.43 -3.29
C GLY A 99 -25.06 -6.52 -2.33
N TRP A 100 -23.74 -6.73 -2.17
CA TRP A 100 -22.89 -5.88 -1.36
C TRP A 100 -22.13 -4.88 -2.21
N ARG A 101 -21.89 -3.70 -1.65
CA ARG A 101 -21.14 -2.63 -2.31
C ARG A 101 -19.92 -2.25 -1.47
N ARG A 102 -18.87 -1.84 -2.15
CA ARG A 102 -17.70 -1.26 -1.51
C ARG A 102 -17.71 0.25 -1.68
N VAL A 103 -17.59 0.96 -0.57
CA VAL A 103 -17.55 2.42 -0.53
C VAL A 103 -16.26 2.85 0.14
N ASP A 104 -15.65 3.91 -0.35
CA ASP A 104 -14.48 4.54 0.26
C ASP A 104 -14.93 5.77 1.05
N LEU A 105 -14.54 5.87 2.32
CA LEU A 105 -14.65 7.08 3.12
C LEU A 105 -13.32 7.83 3.10
N LEU A 106 -13.40 9.13 2.90
CA LEU A 106 -12.28 10.05 2.93
C LEU A 106 -12.45 10.91 4.17
N ILE A 107 -11.58 10.75 5.15
CA ILE A 107 -11.76 11.32 6.49
C ILE A 107 -10.69 12.38 6.75
N TYR A 108 -11.13 13.52 7.24
CA TYR A 108 -10.32 14.62 7.70
C TYR A 108 -10.26 14.57 9.23
N THR A 109 -9.07 14.54 9.79
CA THR A 109 -8.89 14.45 11.24
C THR A 109 -8.31 15.75 11.81
N ARG A 110 -8.49 15.95 13.10
CA ARG A 110 -7.77 16.99 13.83
C ARG A 110 -6.31 16.58 14.00
N ASN A 111 -5.41 17.57 14.02
CA ASN A 111 -3.99 17.35 14.23
C ASN A 111 -3.72 16.44 15.44
N GLY A 112 -2.90 15.42 15.24
CA GLY A 112 -2.53 14.46 16.28
C GLY A 112 -3.58 13.40 16.61
N LYS A 113 -4.76 13.40 15.95
CA LYS A 113 -5.84 12.43 16.23
C LYS A 113 -5.96 11.32 15.18
N THR A 114 -5.21 11.38 14.10
CA THR A 114 -5.32 10.46 12.96
C THR A 114 -5.18 8.99 13.37
N ASP A 115 -4.21 8.65 14.22
CA ASP A 115 -3.99 7.28 14.68
C ASP A 115 -5.10 6.75 15.57
N SER A 116 -5.59 7.58 16.51
CA SER A 116 -6.68 7.17 17.41
C SER A 116 -7.98 6.97 16.63
N VAL A 117 -8.27 7.82 15.63
CA VAL A 117 -9.42 7.67 14.73
C VAL A 117 -9.30 6.43 13.89
N ALA A 118 -8.11 6.18 13.29
CA ALA A 118 -7.86 4.99 12.47
C ALA A 118 -8.09 3.68 13.26
N ASN A 119 -7.58 3.60 14.48
CA ASN A 119 -7.76 2.42 15.33
C ASN A 119 -9.23 2.18 15.70
N ARG A 120 -9.97 3.23 16.05
CA ARG A 120 -11.41 3.13 16.35
C ARG A 120 -12.24 2.73 15.13
N LEU A 121 -11.85 3.18 13.93
CA LEU A 121 -12.53 2.76 12.70
C LEU A 121 -12.32 1.28 12.43
N LEU A 122 -11.13 0.73 12.70
CA LEU A 122 -10.84 -0.70 12.54
C LEU A 122 -11.63 -1.61 13.48
N GLU A 123 -12.23 -1.08 14.55
CA GLU A 123 -13.12 -1.84 15.45
C GLU A 123 -14.50 -2.11 14.83
N ASN A 124 -14.88 -1.43 13.75
CA ASN A 124 -16.16 -1.66 13.07
C ASN A 124 -16.04 -2.81 12.08
N GLU A 125 -16.98 -3.75 12.14
CA GLU A 125 -16.97 -4.97 11.31
C GLU A 125 -17.11 -4.68 9.81
N GLU A 126 -17.77 -3.60 9.44
CA GLU A 126 -17.96 -3.18 8.06
C GLU A 126 -16.70 -2.58 7.43
N VAL A 127 -15.70 -2.24 8.24
CA VAL A 127 -14.44 -1.65 7.79
C VAL A 127 -13.47 -2.75 7.37
N VAL A 128 -13.08 -2.75 6.11
CA VAL A 128 -12.16 -3.74 5.54
C VAL A 128 -10.76 -3.19 5.28
N TYR A 129 -10.58 -1.87 5.38
CA TYR A 129 -9.32 -1.22 5.11
C TYR A 129 -9.27 0.17 5.72
N VAL A 130 -8.16 0.53 6.34
CA VAL A 130 -7.84 1.89 6.77
C VAL A 130 -6.41 2.21 6.33
N GLY A 131 -6.24 3.27 5.57
CA GLY A 131 -4.93 3.75 5.12
C GLY A 131 -4.76 5.23 5.43
N LYS A 132 -3.56 5.60 5.90
CA LYS A 132 -3.17 7.01 6.00
C LYS A 132 -2.91 7.55 4.59
N SER A 133 -3.40 8.75 4.32
CA SER A 133 -3.21 9.46 3.06
C SER A 133 -2.28 10.65 3.26
N ILE A 134 -1.49 10.94 2.25
CA ILE A 134 -0.66 12.14 2.16
C ILE A 134 -0.95 12.76 0.80
N GLY A 135 -1.31 14.04 0.76
CA GLY A 135 -1.62 14.72 -0.49
C GLY A 135 -1.94 16.20 -0.30
N GLU A 136 -2.24 16.85 -1.41
CA GLU A 136 -2.47 18.30 -1.48
C GLU A 136 -3.78 18.74 -0.81
N HIS A 137 -4.74 17.84 -0.71
CA HIS A 137 -5.98 18.03 0.06
C HIS A 137 -5.88 17.26 1.36
N THR A 138 -6.29 17.88 2.44
CA THR A 138 -6.13 17.43 3.83
C THR A 138 -6.87 16.14 4.20
N ILE A 139 -6.97 15.17 3.29
CA ILE A 139 -7.48 13.84 3.58
C ILE A 139 -6.41 13.06 4.35
N ASP A 140 -6.69 12.77 5.60
CA ASP A 140 -5.75 12.05 6.47
C ASP A 140 -5.93 10.55 6.40
N LEU A 141 -7.18 10.09 6.25
CA LEU A 141 -7.49 8.66 6.19
C LEU A 141 -8.38 8.33 4.99
N ARG A 142 -8.06 7.21 4.34
CA ARG A 142 -8.93 6.54 3.37
C ARG A 142 -9.37 5.21 3.96
N VAL A 143 -10.68 5.01 4.05
CA VAL A 143 -11.29 3.86 4.71
C VAL A 143 -12.20 3.13 3.75
N GLY A 144 -11.92 1.86 3.50
CA GLY A 144 -12.81 1.01 2.70
C GLY A 144 -13.83 0.33 3.58
N ILE A 145 -15.11 0.47 3.25
CA ILE A 145 -16.21 -0.20 3.92
C ILE A 145 -17.00 -1.08 2.96
N ILE A 146 -17.71 -2.06 3.49
CA ILE A 146 -18.65 -2.91 2.75
C ILE A 146 -20.03 -2.72 3.33
N VAL A 147 -21.00 -2.36 2.47
CA VAL A 147 -22.39 -2.08 2.86
C VAL A 147 -23.36 -2.72 1.88
N ARG A 148 -24.60 -2.99 2.33
CA ARG A 148 -25.69 -3.48 1.48
C ARG A 148 -26.46 -2.36 0.82
N ASP A 149 -26.78 -1.34 1.61
CA ASP A 149 -27.70 -0.28 1.21
C ASP A 149 -27.25 1.10 1.73
N ASN A 150 -28.05 2.10 1.41
CA ASN A 150 -27.77 3.47 1.82
C ASN A 150 -28.04 3.70 3.31
N SER A 151 -28.90 2.90 3.96
CA SER A 151 -29.16 3.05 5.39
C SER A 151 -27.96 2.63 6.21
N GLU A 152 -27.32 1.50 5.85
CA GLU A 152 -26.05 1.08 6.45
C GLU A 152 -24.94 2.12 6.22
N LEU A 153 -24.83 2.64 4.98
CA LEU A 153 -23.87 3.68 4.66
C LEU A 153 -24.06 4.94 5.52
N LEU A 154 -25.28 5.45 5.63
CA LEU A 154 -25.60 6.63 6.43
C LEU A 154 -25.27 6.41 7.91
N ASN A 155 -25.62 5.26 8.47
CA ASN A 155 -25.30 4.93 9.87
C ASN A 155 -23.77 4.95 10.11
N ILE A 156 -22.99 4.37 9.20
CA ILE A 156 -21.51 4.39 9.32
C ILE A 156 -20.97 5.82 9.21
N LEU A 157 -21.50 6.62 8.27
CA LEU A 157 -21.11 8.02 8.11
C LEU A 157 -21.39 8.84 9.36
N GLU A 158 -22.58 8.68 9.98
CA GLU A 158 -22.94 9.34 11.21
C GLU A 158 -22.05 8.94 12.38
N LYS A 159 -21.77 7.65 12.54
CA LYS A 159 -20.83 7.14 13.53
C LYS A 159 -19.44 7.71 13.33
N ALA A 160 -18.94 7.73 12.10
CA ALA A 160 -17.62 8.28 11.80
C ALA A 160 -17.55 9.78 12.08
N LYS A 161 -18.56 10.55 11.68
CA LYS A 161 -18.65 12.02 11.97
C LYS A 161 -18.71 12.34 13.45
N ALA A 162 -19.35 11.47 14.25
CA ALA A 162 -19.47 11.65 15.70
C ALA A 162 -18.19 11.27 16.47
N MET A 163 -17.19 10.68 15.84
CA MET A 163 -15.94 10.29 16.50
C MET A 163 -15.13 11.52 16.92
N ASP A 164 -14.64 11.52 18.16
CA ASP A 164 -13.68 12.56 18.58
C ASP A 164 -12.42 12.50 17.73
N GLY A 165 -12.00 13.64 17.22
CA GLY A 165 -10.85 13.77 16.34
C GLY A 165 -11.20 13.78 14.84
N VAL A 166 -12.43 13.53 14.44
CA VAL A 166 -12.89 13.68 13.06
C VAL A 166 -13.36 15.12 12.83
N ASN A 167 -12.91 15.74 11.75
CA ASN A 167 -13.36 17.05 11.31
C ASN A 167 -14.46 16.94 10.26
N ASP A 168 -14.25 16.06 9.26
CA ASP A 168 -15.23 15.82 8.20
C ASP A 168 -15.06 14.44 7.60
N VAL A 169 -16.12 13.94 6.97
CA VAL A 169 -16.15 12.67 6.26
C VAL A 169 -16.86 12.86 4.92
N ILE A 170 -16.15 12.57 3.85
CA ILE A 170 -16.68 12.48 2.51
C ILE A 170 -16.69 11.01 2.10
N TRP A 171 -17.62 10.60 1.27
CA TRP A 171 -17.65 9.25 0.73
C TRP A 171 -17.60 9.24 -0.79
N SER A 172 -17.11 8.14 -1.34
CA SER A 172 -17.00 7.91 -2.78
C SER A 172 -17.29 6.45 -3.10
N GLU A 173 -18.07 6.21 -4.12
CA GLU A 173 -18.38 4.87 -4.62
C GLU A 173 -18.00 4.75 -6.09
N ILE A 174 -17.33 3.65 -6.45
CA ILE A 174 -17.06 3.32 -7.86
C ILE A 174 -18.28 2.60 -8.41
N VAL A 175 -19.15 3.32 -9.09
CA VAL A 175 -20.37 2.76 -9.71
C VAL A 175 -20.08 1.89 -10.93
N GLN A 176 -18.97 2.12 -11.64
CA GLN A 176 -18.56 1.33 -12.80
C GLN A 176 -17.07 1.37 -13.00
N VAL A 177 -16.46 0.21 -13.16
CA VAL A 177 -15.07 0.09 -13.59
C VAL A 177 -15.01 0.15 -15.12
N VAL A 178 -14.59 1.27 -15.69
CA VAL A 178 -14.46 1.47 -17.15
C VAL A 178 -13.36 0.58 -17.74
N GLY A 179 -12.30 0.31 -16.99
CA GLY A 179 -11.21 -0.54 -17.44
C GLY A 179 -10.22 -0.81 -16.32
N ARG A 180 -9.59 -1.99 -16.39
CA ARG A 180 -8.55 -2.38 -15.44
C ARG A 180 -7.38 -3.00 -16.19
N LYS A 181 -6.21 -2.40 -16.09
CA LYS A 181 -4.97 -3.05 -16.54
C LYS A 181 -4.52 -4.02 -15.47
N ARG A 182 -4.45 -5.29 -15.81
CA ARG A 182 -4.06 -6.36 -14.87
C ARG A 182 -2.56 -6.60 -14.82
N SER A 183 -1.79 -5.98 -15.73
CA SER A 183 -0.35 -6.18 -15.83
C SER A 183 0.42 -4.95 -15.34
N ILE A 184 1.50 -5.21 -14.65
CA ILE A 184 2.52 -4.21 -14.39
C ILE A 184 3.30 -4.00 -15.71
N PRO A 185 3.50 -2.77 -16.19
CA PRO A 185 4.28 -2.51 -17.39
C PRO A 185 5.69 -3.11 -17.28
N SER A 186 6.14 -3.79 -18.35
CA SER A 186 7.45 -4.46 -18.38
C SER A 186 8.59 -3.50 -18.01
N ARG A 187 8.50 -2.23 -18.45
CA ARG A 187 9.47 -1.19 -18.09
C ARG A 187 9.65 -1.03 -16.56
N ILE A 188 8.59 -1.19 -15.77
CA ILE A 188 8.70 -1.10 -14.30
C ILE A 188 9.45 -2.31 -13.77
N ILE A 189 9.19 -3.52 -14.33
CA ILE A 189 9.88 -4.74 -13.93
C ILE A 189 11.36 -4.66 -14.29
N ASP A 190 11.71 -4.02 -15.40
CA ASP A 190 13.11 -3.83 -15.83
C ASP A 190 13.92 -2.97 -14.86
N LEU A 191 13.24 -2.09 -14.12
CA LEU A 191 13.87 -1.19 -13.14
C LEU A 191 14.05 -1.84 -11.75
N LEU A 192 13.44 -3.00 -11.50
CA LEU A 192 13.60 -3.76 -10.25
C LEU A 192 14.94 -4.52 -10.26
#